data_6c90e96d860d04f7f658105963be3ff6
#
_entry.id   6c90e96d860d04f7f658105963be3ff6
#
_cell.length_a   1.000
_cell.length_b   1.000
_cell.length_c   1.000
_cell.angle_alpha   90.00
_cell.angle_beta   90.00
_cell.angle_gamma   90.00
#
_symmetry.space_group_name_H-M   'P 1'
#
loop_
_entity.id
_entity.type
_entity.pdbx_description
1 polymer ?
#
loop_
_entity_poly.entity_id
_entity_poly.type
_entity_poly.pdbx_seq_one_letter_code
_entity_poly.pdbx_strand_id
1 'polypeptide(L)'
;MVTDDARPARAAASLARVVELALADAGLSLAQYRLLAYLSRGSSAASPAARDLSTSRPSVTALVDGVVARGLVERFPDRDDRRRITLALTPLGFETLDRADAAAAARLAAVASYLSATDATRALDALPLWTDAIRAEAAQPAVPAP
;
A
#
# COMPACT_ATOMS: atom_id res chain seq x y z
N MET A 1 14.78 21.66 22.20
CA MET A 1 14.25 20.50 22.92
C MET A 1 13.40 19.71 21.93
N VAL A 2 13.94 18.63 21.38
CA VAL A 2 13.20 17.75 20.50
C VAL A 2 12.25 16.97 21.40
N THR A 3 10.96 17.25 21.33
CA THR A 3 9.94 16.50 22.05
C THR A 3 10.01 15.03 21.63
N ASP A 4 10.06 14.14 22.60
CA ASP A 4 10.07 12.66 22.43
C ASP A 4 8.88 12.15 21.59
N ASP A 5 7.89 13.01 21.39
CA ASP A 5 6.65 12.82 20.62
C ASP A 5 6.85 12.67 19.10
N ALA A 6 8.00 13.08 18.53
CA ALA A 6 8.30 12.94 17.11
C ALA A 6 8.96 11.59 16.73
N ARG A 7 9.35 10.77 17.71
CA ARG A 7 10.04 9.49 17.46
C ARG A 7 9.21 8.48 16.65
N PRO A 8 7.91 8.28 16.94
CA PRO A 8 7.09 7.34 16.17
C PRO A 8 6.98 7.72 14.69
N ALA A 9 6.77 9.00 14.38
CA ALA A 9 6.67 9.48 13.01
C ALA A 9 7.97 9.29 12.22
N ARG A 10 9.11 9.56 12.85
CA ARG A 10 10.44 9.32 12.24
C ARG A 10 10.71 7.84 12.03
N ALA A 11 10.31 7.00 12.96
CA ALA A 11 10.42 5.54 12.84
C ALA A 11 9.56 5.02 11.67
N ALA A 12 8.31 5.49 11.56
CA ALA A 12 7.43 5.14 10.45
C ALA A 12 8.02 5.56 9.09
N ALA A 13 8.58 6.77 8.98
CA ALA A 13 9.25 7.23 7.76
C ALA A 13 10.48 6.37 7.41
N SER A 14 11.26 5.96 8.41
CA SER A 14 12.40 5.07 8.22
C SER A 14 11.97 3.68 7.75
N LEU A 15 10.90 3.11 8.33
CA LEU A 15 10.33 1.83 7.91
C LEU A 15 9.79 1.90 6.49
N ALA A 16 9.10 2.99 6.11
CA ALA A 16 8.65 3.20 4.73
C ALA A 16 9.82 3.14 3.75
N ARG A 17 10.96 3.75 4.10
CA ARG A 17 12.17 3.67 3.26
C ARG A 17 12.75 2.27 3.18
N VAL A 18 12.73 1.51 4.26
CA VAL A 18 13.17 0.09 4.27
C VAL A 18 12.31 -0.73 3.31
N VAL A 19 11.00 -0.53 3.35
CA VAL A 19 10.05 -1.21 2.45
C VAL A 19 10.26 -0.77 1.01
N GLU A 20 10.38 0.53 0.72
CA GLU A 20 10.65 1.03 -0.64
C GLU A 20 11.86 0.36 -1.30
N LEU A 21 12.96 0.24 -0.56
CA LEU A 21 14.17 -0.40 -1.08
C LEU A 21 13.96 -1.87 -1.41
N ALA A 22 13.21 -2.60 -0.58
CA ALA A 22 12.88 -4.00 -0.84
C ALA A 22 11.96 -4.16 -2.05
N LEU A 23 10.99 -3.25 -2.22
CA LEU A 23 10.07 -3.26 -3.36
C LEU A 23 10.77 -2.98 -4.68
N ALA A 24 11.85 -2.19 -4.68
CA ALA A 24 12.65 -1.91 -5.88
C ALA A 24 13.20 -3.20 -6.51
N ASP A 25 13.58 -4.20 -5.70
CA ASP A 25 14.03 -5.50 -6.18
C ASP A 25 12.92 -6.30 -6.89
N ALA A 26 11.67 -6.08 -6.49
CA ALA A 26 10.47 -6.61 -7.16
C ALA A 26 10.01 -5.73 -8.34
N GLY A 27 10.71 -4.63 -8.62
CA GLY A 27 10.41 -3.69 -9.68
C GLY A 27 9.17 -2.83 -9.43
N LEU A 28 8.79 -2.60 -8.18
CA LEU A 28 7.65 -1.78 -7.79
C LEU A 28 8.08 -0.53 -7.01
N SER A 29 7.42 0.60 -7.26
CA SER A 29 7.41 1.72 -6.33
C SER A 29 6.46 1.44 -5.17
N LEU A 30 6.62 2.16 -4.05
CA LEU A 30 5.70 2.05 -2.92
C LEU A 30 4.24 2.37 -3.33
N ALA A 31 4.04 3.35 -4.21
CA ALA A 31 2.71 3.70 -4.70
C ALA A 31 2.10 2.59 -5.56
N GLN A 32 2.90 1.96 -6.44
CA GLN A 32 2.45 0.81 -7.23
C GLN A 32 2.11 -0.38 -6.34
N TYR A 33 2.97 -0.69 -5.38
CA TYR A 33 2.72 -1.76 -4.41
C TYR A 33 1.41 -1.54 -3.65
N ARG A 34 1.18 -0.33 -3.12
CA ARG A 34 -0.07 0.01 -2.43
C ARG A 34 -1.30 -0.15 -3.31
N LEU A 35 -1.21 0.24 -4.60
CA LEU A 35 -2.30 0.06 -5.56
C LEU A 35 -2.59 -1.43 -5.80
N LEU A 36 -1.56 -2.24 -6.04
CA LEU A 36 -1.72 -3.68 -6.22
C LEU A 36 -2.30 -4.35 -4.96
N ALA A 37 -1.80 -4.02 -3.78
CA ALA A 37 -2.32 -4.50 -2.50
C ALA A 37 -3.77 -4.07 -2.25
N TYR A 38 -4.18 -2.89 -2.71
CA TYR A 38 -5.57 -2.46 -2.68
C TYR A 38 -6.44 -3.32 -3.60
N LEU A 39 -6.02 -3.53 -4.85
CA LEU A 39 -6.75 -4.29 -5.85
C LEU A 39 -6.78 -5.81 -5.57
N SER A 40 -5.83 -6.34 -4.80
CA SER A 40 -5.83 -7.77 -4.42
C SER A 40 -7.04 -8.17 -3.57
N ARG A 41 -7.71 -7.21 -2.96
CA ARG A 41 -8.94 -7.41 -2.18
C ARG A 41 -10.20 -7.47 -3.04
N GLY A 42 -10.07 -7.23 -4.33
CA GLY A 42 -11.16 -7.23 -5.31
C GLY A 42 -11.01 -6.11 -6.33
N SER A 43 -11.74 -6.25 -7.44
CA SER A 43 -11.76 -5.22 -8.47
C SER A 43 -12.40 -3.91 -7.93
N SER A 44 -11.90 -2.77 -8.38
CA SER A 44 -12.38 -1.46 -7.92
C SER A 44 -12.27 -0.40 -9.00
N ALA A 45 -13.13 0.61 -8.92
CA ALA A 45 -12.99 1.81 -9.72
C ALA A 45 -11.78 2.66 -9.26
N ALA A 46 -11.25 3.46 -10.17
CA ALA A 46 -10.07 4.32 -9.91
C ALA A 46 -10.31 5.34 -8.78
N SER A 47 -11.54 5.86 -8.61
CA SER A 47 -11.85 6.85 -7.58
C SER A 47 -11.78 6.31 -6.14
N PRO A 48 -12.31 5.11 -5.81
CA PRO A 48 -12.07 4.47 -4.53
C PRO A 48 -10.59 4.18 -4.28
N ALA A 49 -9.85 3.71 -5.29
CA ALA A 49 -8.41 3.49 -5.20
C ALA A 49 -7.65 4.79 -4.87
N ALA A 50 -8.03 5.92 -5.49
CA ALA A 50 -7.44 7.23 -5.19
C ALA A 50 -7.62 7.63 -3.73
N ARG A 51 -8.79 7.40 -3.17
CA ARG A 51 -9.08 7.71 -1.76
C ARG A 51 -8.28 6.84 -0.80
N ASP A 52 -8.22 5.54 -1.03
CA ASP A 52 -7.45 4.61 -0.20
C ASP A 52 -5.95 4.92 -0.23
N LEU A 53 -5.44 5.34 -1.38
CA LEU A 53 -4.04 5.74 -1.54
C LEU A 53 -3.74 7.17 -1.04
N SER A 54 -4.75 7.91 -0.62
CA SER A 54 -4.63 9.31 -0.17
C SER A 54 -3.87 10.19 -1.17
N THR A 55 -4.19 10.06 -2.45
CA THR A 55 -3.48 10.76 -3.53
C THR A 55 -4.45 11.43 -4.51
N SER A 56 -3.94 12.35 -5.33
CA SER A 56 -4.77 13.06 -6.29
C SER A 56 -5.19 12.18 -7.46
N ARG A 57 -6.34 12.49 -8.09
CA ARG A 57 -6.82 11.75 -9.27
C ARG A 57 -5.82 11.71 -10.44
N PRO A 58 -5.14 12.80 -10.83
CA PRO A 58 -4.11 12.77 -11.88
C PRO A 58 -2.96 11.84 -11.54
N SER A 59 -2.51 11.82 -10.29
CA SER A 59 -1.45 10.92 -9.81
C SER A 59 -1.89 9.46 -9.88
N VAL A 60 -3.14 9.15 -9.55
CA VAL A 60 -3.69 7.79 -9.68
C VAL A 60 -3.78 7.38 -11.13
N THR A 61 -4.18 8.26 -12.04
CA THR A 61 -4.26 7.95 -13.46
C THR A 61 -2.90 7.54 -14.01
N ALA A 62 -1.85 8.33 -13.76
CA ALA A 62 -0.49 8.02 -14.18
C ALA A 62 0.03 6.71 -13.54
N LEU A 63 -0.30 6.48 -12.27
CA LEU A 63 0.07 5.27 -11.56
C LEU A 63 -0.59 4.02 -12.19
N VAL A 64 -1.90 4.11 -12.47
CA VAL A 64 -2.67 3.04 -13.12
C VAL A 64 -2.15 2.78 -14.53
N ASP A 65 -1.89 3.84 -15.32
CA ASP A 65 -1.32 3.71 -16.67
C ASP A 65 0.01 2.93 -16.64
N GLY A 66 0.87 3.22 -15.67
CA GLY A 66 2.14 2.55 -15.50
C GLY A 66 2.01 1.05 -15.19
N VAL A 67 1.10 0.65 -14.31
CA VAL A 67 0.90 -0.78 -13.97
C VAL A 67 0.11 -1.53 -15.06
N VAL A 68 -0.78 -0.87 -15.78
CA VAL A 68 -1.49 -1.44 -16.94
C VAL A 68 -0.50 -1.68 -18.09
N ALA A 69 0.38 -0.72 -18.40
CA ALA A 69 1.40 -0.88 -19.44
C ALA A 69 2.35 -2.06 -19.16
N ARG A 70 2.53 -2.42 -17.90
CA ARG A 70 3.31 -3.60 -17.47
C ARG A 70 2.50 -4.89 -17.41
N GLY A 71 1.21 -4.86 -17.72
CA GLY A 71 0.34 -6.03 -17.66
C GLY A 71 0.01 -6.53 -16.25
N LEU A 72 0.22 -5.71 -15.21
CA LEU A 72 -0.05 -6.06 -13.82
C LEU A 72 -1.52 -5.84 -13.43
N VAL A 73 -2.16 -4.91 -14.10
CA VAL A 73 -3.57 -4.52 -13.91
C VAL A 73 -4.23 -4.44 -15.26
N GLU A 74 -5.48 -4.83 -15.33
CA GLU A 74 -6.34 -4.68 -16.51
C GLU A 74 -7.51 -3.75 -16.21
N ARG A 75 -8.00 -3.11 -17.27
CA ARG A 75 -9.16 -2.23 -17.26
C ARG A 75 -10.31 -2.87 -18.00
N PHE A 76 -11.49 -2.82 -17.43
CA PHE A 76 -12.71 -3.25 -18.12
C PHE A 76 -13.89 -2.35 -17.75
N PRO A 77 -14.91 -2.26 -18.63
CA PRO A 77 -16.12 -1.53 -18.32
C PRO A 77 -16.80 -2.12 -17.10
N ASP A 78 -17.29 -1.25 -16.22
CA ASP A 78 -18.13 -1.68 -15.10
C ASP A 78 -19.41 -2.36 -15.61
N ARG A 79 -19.90 -3.37 -14.88
CA ARG A 79 -21.09 -4.15 -15.28
C ARG A 79 -22.37 -3.34 -15.22
N ASP A 80 -22.45 -2.43 -14.25
CA ASP A 80 -23.66 -1.65 -13.96
C ASP A 80 -23.64 -0.29 -14.66
N ASP A 81 -22.45 0.29 -14.88
CA ASP A 81 -22.29 1.56 -15.56
C ASP A 81 -21.09 1.52 -16.51
N ARG A 82 -21.35 1.31 -17.80
CA ARG A 82 -20.33 1.26 -18.86
C ARG A 82 -19.48 2.52 -19.01
N ARG A 83 -19.85 3.62 -18.35
CA ARG A 83 -19.07 4.86 -18.30
C ARG A 83 -17.98 4.78 -17.24
N ARG A 84 -18.04 3.81 -16.35
CA ARG A 84 -17.05 3.57 -15.30
C ARG A 84 -16.05 2.51 -15.76
N ILE A 85 -14.81 2.73 -15.40
CA ILE A 85 -13.73 1.76 -15.60
C ILE A 85 -13.43 1.09 -14.26
N THR A 86 -13.42 -0.22 -14.28
CA THR A 86 -13.03 -1.07 -13.17
C THR A 86 -11.62 -1.59 -13.41
N LEU A 87 -10.84 -1.66 -12.34
CA LEU A 87 -9.46 -2.15 -12.32
C LEU A 87 -9.42 -3.49 -11.59
N ALA A 88 -8.66 -4.43 -12.11
CA ALA A 88 -8.37 -5.69 -11.43
C ALA A 88 -6.92 -6.12 -11.66
N LEU A 89 -6.38 -6.90 -10.72
CA LEU A 89 -5.10 -7.56 -10.92
C LEU A 89 -5.20 -8.65 -11.98
N THR A 90 -4.17 -8.71 -12.81
CA THR A 90 -3.92 -9.88 -13.68
C THR A 90 -3.23 -10.98 -12.87
N PRO A 91 -3.15 -12.23 -13.40
CA PRO A 91 -2.31 -13.26 -12.79
C PRO A 91 -0.88 -12.79 -12.54
N LEU A 92 -0.27 -12.08 -13.51
CA LEU A 92 1.06 -11.48 -13.36
C LEU A 92 1.08 -10.42 -12.24
N GLY A 93 -0.01 -9.66 -12.07
CA GLY A 93 -0.15 -8.69 -11.00
C GLY A 93 -0.14 -9.36 -9.62
N PHE A 94 -0.86 -10.48 -9.45
CA PHE A 94 -0.83 -11.26 -8.22
C PHE A 94 0.55 -11.83 -7.93
N GLU A 95 1.20 -12.47 -8.90
CA GLU A 95 2.56 -13.01 -8.75
C GLU A 95 3.58 -11.93 -8.39
N THR A 96 3.44 -10.73 -8.98
CA THR A 96 4.33 -9.61 -8.69
C THR A 96 4.10 -9.07 -7.29
N LEU A 97 2.85 -8.99 -6.84
CA LEU A 97 2.50 -8.60 -5.48
C LEU A 97 3.06 -9.60 -4.46
N ASP A 98 2.87 -10.90 -4.68
CA ASP A 98 3.38 -11.95 -3.77
C ASP A 98 4.91 -11.87 -3.61
N ARG A 99 5.63 -11.65 -4.71
CA ARG A 99 7.10 -11.44 -4.65
C ARG A 99 7.48 -10.18 -3.88
N ALA A 100 6.73 -9.11 -4.08
CA ALA A 100 6.95 -7.85 -3.37
C ALA A 100 6.67 -7.99 -1.87
N ASP A 101 5.59 -8.67 -1.49
CA ASP A 101 5.24 -8.98 -0.11
C ASP A 101 6.35 -9.80 0.57
N ALA A 102 6.84 -10.84 -0.10
CA ALA A 102 7.92 -11.67 0.42
C ALA A 102 9.23 -10.88 0.61
N ALA A 103 9.59 -10.03 -0.36
CA ALA A 103 10.79 -9.19 -0.29
C ALA A 103 10.69 -8.17 0.87
N ALA A 104 9.55 -7.50 1.00
CA ALA A 104 9.32 -6.53 2.07
C ALA A 104 9.32 -7.21 3.45
N ALA A 105 8.65 -8.36 3.59
CA ALA A 105 8.62 -9.13 4.84
C ALA A 105 10.02 -9.61 5.26
N ALA A 106 10.80 -10.16 4.32
CA ALA A 106 12.17 -10.59 4.58
C ALA A 106 13.06 -9.42 5.02
N ARG A 107 12.89 -8.25 4.38
CA ARG A 107 13.66 -7.06 4.74
C ARG A 107 13.29 -6.52 6.12
N LEU A 108 12.01 -6.48 6.46
CA LEU A 108 11.55 -6.09 7.79
C LEU A 108 12.07 -7.05 8.86
N ALA A 109 12.01 -8.36 8.62
CA ALA A 109 12.56 -9.36 9.53
C ALA A 109 14.08 -9.20 9.72
N ALA A 110 14.84 -8.92 8.64
CA ALA A 110 16.26 -8.67 8.71
C ALA A 110 16.60 -7.43 9.56
N VAL A 111 15.81 -6.36 9.46
CA VAL A 111 15.97 -5.18 10.32
C VAL A 111 15.58 -5.50 11.77
N ALA A 112 14.48 -6.22 11.98
CA ALA A 112 14.04 -6.61 13.31
C ALA A 112 15.03 -7.52 14.04
N SER A 113 15.90 -8.25 13.32
CA SER A 113 16.93 -9.11 13.94
C SER A 113 18.00 -8.35 14.75
N TYR A 114 18.06 -7.03 14.61
CA TYR A 114 18.89 -6.16 15.45
C TYR A 114 18.24 -5.82 16.81
N LEU A 115 17.00 -6.23 17.03
CA LEU A 115 16.30 -6.11 18.30
C LEU A 115 16.45 -7.41 19.13
N SER A 116 16.05 -7.35 20.41
CA SER A 116 15.85 -8.59 21.18
C SER A 116 14.76 -9.44 20.52
N ALA A 117 14.78 -10.77 20.69
CA ALA A 117 13.77 -11.65 20.10
C ALA A 117 12.32 -11.23 20.47
N THR A 118 12.11 -10.85 21.74
CA THR A 118 10.82 -10.38 22.24
C THR A 118 10.40 -9.07 21.55
N ASP A 119 11.28 -8.10 21.44
CA ASP A 119 10.96 -6.81 20.83
C ASP A 119 10.79 -6.94 19.31
N ALA A 120 11.54 -7.80 18.64
CA ALA A 120 11.37 -8.10 17.23
C ALA A 120 9.96 -8.63 16.94
N THR A 121 9.51 -9.62 17.71
CA THR A 121 8.14 -10.16 17.59
C THR A 121 7.10 -9.07 17.83
N ARG A 122 7.21 -8.32 18.91
CA ARG A 122 6.26 -7.24 19.25
C ARG A 122 6.21 -6.15 18.18
N ALA A 123 7.36 -5.78 17.63
CA ALA A 123 7.45 -4.74 16.60
C ALA A 123 6.80 -5.19 15.29
N LEU A 124 7.03 -6.43 14.86
CA LEU A 124 6.42 -6.97 13.64
C LEU A 124 4.93 -7.20 13.80
N ASP A 125 4.48 -7.75 14.92
CA ASP A 125 3.06 -8.00 15.21
C ASP A 125 2.24 -6.72 15.35
N ALA A 126 2.89 -5.60 15.69
CA ALA A 126 2.24 -4.30 15.80
C ALA A 126 1.95 -3.63 14.44
N LEU A 127 2.68 -3.96 13.38
CA LEU A 127 2.51 -3.32 12.06
C LEU A 127 1.11 -3.50 11.45
N PRO A 128 0.49 -4.71 11.45
CA PRO A 128 -0.87 -4.89 10.96
C PRO A 128 -1.91 -4.06 11.73
N LEU A 129 -1.70 -3.80 13.01
CA LEU A 129 -2.62 -2.99 13.84
C LEU A 129 -2.75 -1.56 13.31
N TRP A 130 -1.66 -0.98 12.82
CA TRP A 130 -1.69 0.33 12.17
C TRP A 130 -2.51 0.33 10.87
N THR A 131 -2.42 -0.75 10.10
CA THR A 131 -3.24 -0.90 8.90
C THR A 131 -4.74 -0.92 9.24
N ASP A 132 -5.11 -1.63 10.30
CA ASP A 132 -6.51 -1.71 10.73
C ASP A 132 -7.01 -0.38 11.28
N ALA A 133 -6.17 0.34 12.04
CA ALA A 133 -6.48 1.68 12.55
C ALA A 133 -6.69 2.70 11.42
N ILE A 134 -5.79 2.71 10.41
CA ILE A 134 -5.90 3.59 9.23
C ILE A 134 -7.17 3.29 8.43
N ARG A 135 -7.52 2.02 8.26
CA ARG A 135 -8.77 1.63 7.59
C ARG A 135 -10.00 2.06 8.37
N ALA A 136 -9.98 1.91 9.68
CA ALA A 136 -11.06 2.35 10.56
C ALA A 136 -11.27 3.87 10.48
N GLU A 137 -10.19 4.64 10.46
CA GLU A 137 -10.24 6.10 10.27
C GLU A 137 -10.85 6.46 8.91
N ALA A 138 -10.39 5.83 7.83
CA ALA A 138 -10.89 6.08 6.48
C ALA A 138 -12.37 5.70 6.29
N ALA A 139 -12.89 4.80 7.09
CA ALA A 139 -14.31 4.39 7.06
C ALA A 139 -15.23 5.35 7.82
N GLN A 140 -14.69 6.28 8.62
CA GLN A 140 -15.51 7.28 9.32
C GLN A 140 -16.07 8.31 8.33
N PRO A 141 -17.36 8.65 8.40
CA PRO A 141 -17.90 9.74 7.58
C PRO A 141 -17.17 11.04 7.95
N ALA A 142 -16.77 11.80 6.91
CA ALA A 142 -16.16 13.11 7.13
C ALA A 142 -17.06 13.96 8.03
N VAL A 143 -16.55 14.32 9.21
CA VAL A 143 -17.23 15.29 10.07
C VAL A 143 -17.25 16.61 9.30
N PRO A 144 -18.42 17.19 8.99
CA PRO A 144 -18.46 18.48 8.34
C PRO A 144 -17.73 19.49 9.24
N ALA A 145 -16.79 20.22 8.64
CA ALA A 145 -16.10 21.30 9.33
C ALA A 145 -17.13 22.35 9.82
N PRO A 146 -16.94 22.91 11.02
CA PRO A 146 -17.82 23.92 11.59
C PRO A 146 -17.86 25.19 10.74
#